data_0770b0c8458bbfb73fe6bf37f201ff29
#
_entry.id   0770b0c8458bbfb73fe6bf37f201ff29
#
_cell.length_a   1.000
_cell.length_b   1.000
_cell.length_c   1.000
_cell.angle_alpha   90.00
_cell.angle_beta   90.00
_cell.angle_gamma   90.00
#
_symmetry.space_group_name_H-M   'P 1'
#
loop_
_entity.id
_entity.type
_entity.pdbx_description
1 polymer ?
#
loop_
_entity_poly.entity_id
_entity_poly.type
_entity_poly.pdbx_seq_one_letter_code
_entity_poly.pdbx_strand_id
1 'polypeptide(L)'
;MHLLASPPALGVNIDHVATLRQARRTVYPDPVQAAFLAEQAGADSITVHLREDRRHIQDRDVRLLRTLVQTRLNLEMAVTAEMVNLAVELAPQACCLVPERREELTTEGGLDVRAREEEIAESCGRLAAAGITVALFIDPDPEQIAASLRTGAVAVELHTGAYAEATTPKLCVCN
;
A
#
# COMPACT_ATOMS: atom_id res chain seq x y z
N MET A 1 29.37 20.58 5.39
CA MET A 1 28.62 20.45 4.14
C MET A 1 27.32 19.73 4.51
N HIS A 2 26.24 20.49 4.81
CA HIS A 2 24.93 19.88 5.04
C HIS A 2 24.48 19.26 3.71
N LEU A 3 24.43 17.92 3.65
CA LEU A 3 23.66 17.23 2.64
C LEU A 3 22.20 17.66 2.86
N LEU A 4 21.71 18.54 2.00
CA LEU A 4 20.28 18.81 1.93
C LEU A 4 19.63 17.47 1.55
N ALA A 5 19.00 16.81 2.51
CA ALA A 5 18.19 15.64 2.21
C ALA A 5 17.15 16.07 1.17
N SER A 6 16.96 15.27 0.14
CA SER A 6 15.87 15.50 -0.80
C SER A 6 14.55 15.62 -0.03
N PRO A 7 13.64 16.50 -0.42
CA PRO A 7 12.34 16.57 0.24
C PRO A 7 11.65 15.20 0.17
N PRO A 8 10.84 14.84 1.16
CA PRO A 8 10.08 13.59 1.12
C PRO A 8 9.16 13.58 -0.11
N ALA A 9 9.05 12.43 -0.76
CA ALA A 9 8.11 12.23 -1.86
C ALA A 9 6.67 12.14 -1.32
N LEU A 10 5.71 12.67 -2.08
CA LEU A 10 4.28 12.65 -1.73
C LEU A 10 3.57 11.48 -2.44
N GLY A 11 3.17 10.46 -1.68
CA GLY A 11 2.24 9.43 -2.14
C GLY A 11 0.80 9.81 -1.80
N VAL A 12 -0.12 9.65 -2.74
CA VAL A 12 -1.55 9.96 -2.54
C VAL A 12 -2.38 8.70 -2.71
N ASN A 13 -3.03 8.25 -1.61
CA ASN A 13 -4.03 7.18 -1.67
C ASN A 13 -5.37 7.75 -2.12
N ILE A 14 -6.00 7.09 -3.12
CA ILE A 14 -7.25 7.53 -3.73
C ILE A 14 -8.42 6.54 -3.51
N ASP A 15 -8.28 5.56 -2.62
CA ASP A 15 -9.29 4.51 -2.40
C ASP A 15 -10.66 5.05 -2.04
N HIS A 16 -10.71 6.10 -1.22
CA HIS A 16 -12.00 6.63 -0.76
C HIS A 16 -12.81 7.32 -1.85
N VAL A 17 -12.20 7.70 -2.96
CA VAL A 17 -12.93 8.13 -4.17
C VAL A 17 -13.75 6.96 -4.71
N ALA A 18 -13.15 5.76 -4.78
CA ALA A 18 -13.85 4.54 -5.16
C ALA A 18 -14.89 4.10 -4.12
N THR A 19 -14.59 4.25 -2.82
CA THR A 19 -15.55 3.99 -1.74
C THR A 19 -16.83 4.79 -1.95
N LEU A 20 -16.71 6.09 -2.25
CA LEU A 20 -17.87 6.97 -2.50
C LEU A 20 -18.64 6.54 -3.74
N ARG A 21 -17.96 6.18 -4.83
CA ARG A 21 -18.57 5.64 -6.05
C ARG A 21 -19.40 4.38 -5.76
N GLN A 22 -18.82 3.44 -5.04
CA GLN A 22 -19.45 2.16 -4.71
C GLN A 22 -20.63 2.33 -3.76
N ALA A 23 -20.52 3.19 -2.75
CA ALA A 23 -21.61 3.50 -1.82
C ALA A 23 -22.84 4.07 -2.54
N ARG A 24 -22.63 4.86 -3.59
CA ARG A 24 -23.68 5.45 -4.41
C ARG A 24 -24.14 4.56 -5.57
N ARG A 25 -23.43 3.46 -5.84
CA ARG A 25 -23.66 2.56 -7.00
C ARG A 25 -23.72 3.32 -8.33
N THR A 26 -22.82 4.25 -8.52
CA THR A 26 -22.70 5.10 -9.72
C THR A 26 -21.39 4.84 -10.45
N VAL A 27 -21.18 5.50 -11.59
CA VAL A 27 -19.90 5.45 -12.33
C VAL A 27 -18.94 6.55 -11.92
N TYR A 28 -19.36 7.43 -11.03
CA TYR A 28 -18.59 8.56 -10.53
C TYR A 28 -18.73 8.68 -9.00
N PRO A 29 -17.76 9.31 -8.30
CA PRO A 29 -16.50 9.84 -8.83
C PRO A 29 -15.58 8.72 -9.33
N ASP A 30 -14.79 8.99 -10.38
CA ASP A 30 -13.85 7.99 -10.94
C ASP A 30 -12.46 8.16 -10.31
N PRO A 31 -11.88 7.11 -9.71
CA PRO A 31 -10.52 7.13 -9.15
C PRO A 31 -9.45 7.55 -10.17
N VAL A 32 -9.64 7.23 -11.45
CA VAL A 32 -8.70 7.62 -12.51
C VAL A 32 -8.63 9.15 -12.63
N GLN A 33 -9.76 9.86 -12.54
CA GLN A 33 -9.77 11.32 -12.53
C GLN A 33 -9.08 11.89 -11.29
N ALA A 34 -9.28 11.25 -10.12
CA ALA A 34 -8.61 11.66 -8.90
C ALA A 34 -7.09 11.50 -9.00
N ALA A 35 -6.60 10.42 -9.63
CA ALA A 35 -5.18 10.22 -9.89
C ALA A 35 -4.59 11.36 -10.73
N PHE A 36 -5.24 11.75 -11.83
CA PHE A 36 -4.80 12.88 -12.65
C PHE A 36 -4.72 14.19 -11.86
N LEU A 37 -5.72 14.47 -11.04
CA LEU A 37 -5.71 15.68 -10.21
C LEU A 37 -4.59 15.67 -9.18
N ALA A 38 -4.33 14.51 -8.57
CA ALA A 38 -3.22 14.35 -7.62
C ALA A 38 -1.86 14.55 -8.31
N GLU A 39 -1.65 13.97 -9.49
CA GLU A 39 -0.42 14.16 -10.27
C GLU A 39 -0.24 15.63 -10.69
N GLN A 40 -1.29 16.30 -11.16
CA GLN A 40 -1.24 17.72 -11.49
C GLN A 40 -0.94 18.61 -10.27
N ALA A 41 -1.33 18.16 -9.07
CA ALA A 41 -1.05 18.86 -7.83
C ALA A 41 0.37 18.55 -7.28
N GLY A 42 1.13 17.66 -7.92
CA GLY A 42 2.52 17.35 -7.57
C GLY A 42 2.70 16.07 -6.77
N ALA A 43 1.78 15.12 -6.82
CA ALA A 43 1.99 13.79 -6.25
C ALA A 43 3.13 13.07 -6.98
N ASP A 44 4.00 12.40 -6.21
CA ASP A 44 5.11 11.59 -6.72
C ASP A 44 4.70 10.13 -6.95
N SER A 45 3.60 9.70 -6.32
CA SER A 45 3.01 8.37 -6.51
C SER A 45 1.52 8.36 -6.21
N ILE A 46 0.82 7.43 -6.85
CA ILE A 46 -0.59 7.12 -6.57
C ILE A 46 -0.67 5.77 -5.90
N THR A 47 -1.38 5.70 -4.79
CA THR A 47 -1.63 4.46 -4.05
C THR A 47 -3.08 4.04 -4.17
N VAL A 48 -3.31 2.76 -4.44
CA VAL A 48 -4.62 2.13 -4.43
C VAL A 48 -4.57 0.76 -3.79
N HIS A 49 -5.57 0.44 -2.99
CA HIS A 49 -5.73 -0.87 -2.38
C HIS A 49 -6.78 -1.69 -3.14
N LEU A 50 -6.35 -2.70 -3.87
CA LEU A 50 -7.24 -3.67 -4.47
C LEU A 50 -7.48 -4.81 -3.47
N ARG A 51 -8.56 -4.70 -2.69
CA ARG A 51 -8.93 -5.73 -1.72
C ARG A 51 -9.45 -6.98 -2.42
N GLU A 52 -9.28 -8.14 -1.78
CA GLU A 52 -9.83 -9.42 -2.29
C GLU A 52 -11.34 -9.36 -2.49
N ASP A 53 -12.08 -8.63 -1.64
CA ASP A 53 -13.53 -8.47 -1.74
C ASP A 53 -13.99 -7.37 -2.70
N ARG A 54 -13.07 -6.62 -3.32
CA ARG A 54 -13.37 -5.55 -4.30
C ARG A 54 -14.38 -4.53 -3.78
N ARG A 55 -14.42 -4.22 -2.47
CA ARG A 55 -15.44 -3.32 -1.88
C ARG A 55 -15.36 -1.88 -2.37
N HIS A 56 -14.22 -1.43 -2.89
CA HIS A 56 -14.02 -0.06 -3.42
C HIS A 56 -13.29 -0.06 -4.76
N ILE A 57 -11.96 -0.14 -4.79
CA ILE A 57 -11.18 -0.24 -6.03
C ILE A 57 -11.53 -1.54 -6.74
N GLN A 58 -11.67 -1.46 -8.07
CA GLN A 58 -12.02 -2.57 -8.95
C GLN A 58 -10.83 -2.92 -9.86
N ASP A 59 -10.82 -4.13 -10.41
CA ASP A 59 -9.79 -4.58 -11.35
C ASP A 59 -9.66 -3.64 -12.57
N ARG A 60 -10.79 -3.08 -13.04
CA ARG A 60 -10.82 -2.04 -14.07
C ARG A 60 -9.99 -0.83 -13.68
N ASP A 61 -10.15 -0.36 -12.44
CA ASP A 61 -9.47 0.86 -11.97
C ASP A 61 -7.96 0.66 -11.97
N VAL A 62 -7.49 -0.46 -11.42
CA VAL A 62 -6.07 -0.76 -11.32
C VAL A 62 -5.43 -0.90 -12.71
N ARG A 63 -6.10 -1.57 -13.66
CA ARG A 63 -5.62 -1.71 -15.03
C ARG A 63 -5.52 -0.36 -15.76
N LEU A 64 -6.50 0.51 -15.58
CA LEU A 64 -6.49 1.86 -16.14
C LEU A 64 -5.40 2.72 -15.50
N LEU A 65 -5.32 2.74 -14.18
CA LEU A 65 -4.29 3.49 -13.45
C LEU A 65 -2.88 3.03 -13.86
N ARG A 66 -2.64 1.72 -13.99
CA ARG A 66 -1.35 1.19 -14.45
C ARG A 66 -0.93 1.72 -15.82
N THR A 67 -1.90 1.96 -16.69
CA THR A 67 -1.65 2.46 -18.06
C THR A 67 -1.50 3.98 -18.11
N LEU A 68 -2.25 4.71 -17.27
CA LEU A 68 -2.46 6.14 -17.41
C LEU A 68 -1.63 7.00 -16.44
N VAL A 69 -1.34 6.49 -15.22
CA VAL A 69 -0.52 7.19 -14.23
C VAL A 69 0.91 7.33 -14.76
N GLN A 70 1.42 8.55 -14.74
CA GLN A 70 2.75 8.90 -15.24
C GLN A 70 3.82 8.87 -14.13
N THR A 71 3.40 8.99 -12.88
CA THR A 71 4.23 8.81 -11.70
C THR A 71 4.33 7.32 -11.31
N ARG A 72 4.48 6.98 -10.05
CA ARG A 72 4.52 5.59 -9.59
C ARG A 72 3.12 5.13 -9.17
N LEU A 73 2.72 3.96 -9.61
CA LEU A 73 1.58 3.25 -9.04
C LEU A 73 2.07 2.32 -7.94
N ASN A 74 1.57 2.53 -6.72
CA ASN A 74 1.73 1.65 -5.57
C ASN A 74 0.43 0.86 -5.36
N LEU A 75 0.51 -0.47 -5.49
CA LEU A 75 -0.63 -1.36 -5.30
C LEU A 75 -0.58 -1.97 -3.90
N GLU A 76 -1.53 -1.60 -3.04
CA GLU A 76 -1.75 -2.30 -1.77
C GLU A 76 -2.59 -3.55 -2.02
N MET A 77 -2.18 -4.67 -1.41
CA MET A 77 -2.87 -5.96 -1.60
C MET A 77 -2.59 -6.95 -0.47
N ALA A 78 -3.49 -7.91 -0.30
CA ALA A 78 -3.29 -9.05 0.60
C ALA A 78 -2.15 -9.96 0.14
N VAL A 79 -1.54 -10.68 1.09
CA VAL A 79 -0.54 -11.73 0.82
C VAL A 79 -1.27 -13.02 0.46
N THR A 80 -1.79 -13.11 -0.76
CA THR A 80 -2.44 -14.31 -1.30
C THR A 80 -1.94 -14.63 -2.70
N ALA A 81 -2.00 -15.90 -3.06
CA ALA A 81 -1.54 -16.35 -4.39
C ALA A 81 -2.29 -15.65 -5.53
N GLU A 82 -3.59 -15.37 -5.36
CA GLU A 82 -4.42 -14.66 -6.33
C GLU A 82 -3.88 -13.24 -6.54
N MET A 83 -3.69 -12.49 -5.44
CA MET A 83 -3.25 -11.10 -5.52
C MET A 83 -1.82 -10.97 -6.02
N VAL A 84 -0.92 -11.88 -5.63
CA VAL A 84 0.45 -11.94 -6.16
C VAL A 84 0.46 -12.22 -7.67
N ASN A 85 -0.36 -13.15 -8.15
CA ASN A 85 -0.49 -13.43 -9.59
C ASN A 85 -1.00 -12.20 -10.36
N LEU A 86 -2.02 -11.53 -9.83
CA LEU A 86 -2.56 -10.31 -10.43
C LEU A 86 -1.52 -9.19 -10.47
N ALA A 87 -0.77 -8.99 -9.39
CA ALA A 87 0.29 -7.98 -9.36
C ALA A 87 1.41 -8.29 -10.36
N VAL A 88 1.82 -9.55 -10.50
CA VAL A 88 2.81 -9.98 -11.49
C VAL A 88 2.31 -9.71 -12.93
N GLU A 89 1.03 -10.00 -13.22
CA GLU A 89 0.42 -9.69 -14.54
C GLU A 89 0.36 -8.18 -14.81
N LEU A 90 -0.05 -7.41 -13.81
CA LEU A 90 -0.23 -5.96 -13.90
C LEU A 90 1.11 -5.21 -13.96
N ALA A 91 2.13 -5.73 -13.27
CA ALA A 91 3.45 -5.15 -13.11
C ALA A 91 3.44 -3.67 -12.68
N PRO A 92 2.81 -3.30 -11.54
CA PRO A 92 2.91 -1.95 -11.00
C PRO A 92 4.37 -1.66 -10.62
N GLN A 93 4.74 -0.40 -10.48
CA GLN A 93 6.10 -0.04 -10.07
C GLN A 93 6.40 -0.42 -8.62
N ALA A 94 5.38 -0.43 -7.77
CA ALA A 94 5.50 -0.84 -6.37
C ALA A 94 4.25 -1.61 -5.90
N CYS A 95 4.46 -2.49 -4.92
CA CYS A 95 3.40 -3.11 -4.12
C CYS A 95 3.68 -2.89 -2.64
N CYS A 96 2.62 -2.68 -1.86
CA CYS A 96 2.66 -2.79 -0.41
C CYS A 96 1.80 -3.98 0.03
N LEU A 97 2.40 -4.93 0.74
CA LEU A 97 1.69 -6.07 1.28
C LEU A 97 1.04 -5.69 2.61
N VAL A 98 -0.28 -5.83 2.69
CA VAL A 98 -1.11 -5.41 3.83
C VAL A 98 -1.92 -6.58 4.39
N PRO A 99 -2.28 -6.57 5.68
CA PRO A 99 -3.25 -7.52 6.21
C PRO A 99 -4.65 -7.18 5.68
N GLU A 100 -5.44 -8.20 5.38
CA GLU A 100 -6.85 -8.02 5.07
C GLU A 100 -7.72 -8.95 5.92
N ARG A 101 -8.69 -8.37 6.62
CA ARG A 101 -9.76 -9.10 7.28
C ARG A 101 -11.09 -8.61 6.73
N ARG A 102 -11.98 -9.55 6.41
CA ARG A 102 -13.26 -9.22 5.74
C ARG A 102 -14.18 -8.37 6.61
N GLU A 103 -14.08 -8.52 7.92
CA GLU A 103 -14.94 -7.85 8.90
C GLU A 103 -14.48 -6.43 9.26
N GLU A 104 -13.26 -6.05 8.90
CA GLU A 104 -12.71 -4.74 9.20
C GLU A 104 -13.15 -3.69 8.17
N LEU A 105 -13.56 -2.52 8.66
CA LEU A 105 -13.84 -1.36 7.81
C LEU A 105 -12.54 -0.70 7.33
N THR A 106 -11.53 -0.71 8.19
CA THR A 106 -10.17 -0.21 7.94
C THR A 106 -9.17 -1.26 8.38
N THR A 107 -7.90 -1.13 7.95
CA THR A 107 -6.83 -2.00 8.41
C THR A 107 -6.49 -1.67 9.86
N GLU A 108 -6.80 -2.57 10.78
CA GLU A 108 -6.45 -2.46 12.20
C GLU A 108 -5.15 -3.24 12.46
N GLY A 109 -4.04 -2.52 12.59
CA GLY A 109 -2.72 -3.09 12.81
C GLY A 109 -1.99 -3.48 11.53
N GLY A 110 -0.69 -3.75 11.69
CA GLY A 110 0.19 -4.16 10.61
C GLY A 110 0.15 -5.66 10.30
N LEU A 111 0.82 -6.04 9.22
CA LEU A 111 1.03 -7.43 8.84
C LEU A 111 1.92 -8.13 9.88
N ASP A 112 1.51 -9.30 10.36
CA ASP A 112 2.35 -10.11 11.25
C ASP A 112 3.37 -10.89 10.41
N VAL A 113 4.49 -10.22 10.15
CA VAL A 113 5.59 -10.77 9.34
C VAL A 113 6.27 -11.93 10.05
N ARG A 114 6.42 -11.86 11.37
CA ARG A 114 7.07 -12.92 12.16
C ARG A 114 6.35 -14.26 12.06
N ALA A 115 5.02 -14.22 12.10
CA ALA A 115 4.21 -15.43 12.03
C ALA A 115 4.13 -16.03 10.62
N ARG A 116 4.40 -15.24 9.56
CA ARG A 116 4.23 -15.62 8.16
C ARG A 116 5.49 -15.35 7.32
N GLU A 117 6.66 -15.39 7.91
CA GLU A 117 7.92 -14.96 7.28
C GLU A 117 8.21 -15.71 5.96
N GLU A 118 8.07 -17.02 5.92
CA GLU A 118 8.34 -17.83 4.73
C GLU A 118 7.37 -17.50 3.58
N GLU A 119 6.08 -17.39 3.86
CA GLU A 119 5.04 -17.06 2.88
C GLU A 119 5.22 -15.66 2.31
N ILE A 120 5.57 -14.70 3.18
CA ILE A 120 5.83 -13.32 2.77
C ILE A 120 7.11 -13.24 1.95
N ALA A 121 8.17 -13.96 2.34
CA ALA A 121 9.43 -14.00 1.59
C ALA A 121 9.23 -14.60 0.19
N GLU A 122 8.45 -15.67 0.04
CA GLU A 122 8.10 -16.23 -1.27
C GLU A 122 7.36 -15.20 -2.13
N SER A 123 6.38 -14.52 -1.56
CA SER A 123 5.61 -13.48 -2.25
C SER A 123 6.51 -12.31 -2.69
N CYS A 124 7.38 -11.83 -1.80
CA CYS A 124 8.38 -10.79 -2.11
C CYS A 124 9.31 -11.22 -3.25
N GLY A 125 9.81 -12.46 -3.21
CA GLY A 125 10.67 -12.99 -4.25
C GLY A 125 10.00 -13.03 -5.63
N ARG A 126 8.74 -13.46 -5.69
CA ARG A 126 7.95 -13.50 -6.93
C ARG A 126 7.69 -12.10 -7.50
N LEU A 127 7.30 -11.16 -6.65
CA LEU A 127 7.06 -9.77 -7.04
C LEU A 127 8.36 -9.09 -7.49
N ALA A 128 9.45 -9.27 -6.76
CA ALA A 128 10.77 -8.74 -7.12
C ALA A 128 11.27 -9.30 -8.46
N ALA A 129 11.06 -10.60 -8.73
CA ALA A 129 11.39 -11.22 -10.01
C ALA A 129 10.60 -10.61 -11.19
N ALA A 130 9.42 -10.05 -10.95
CA ALA A 130 8.63 -9.30 -11.92
C ALA A 130 9.03 -7.80 -12.01
N GLY A 131 10.09 -7.38 -11.31
CA GLY A 131 10.57 -5.99 -11.31
C GLY A 131 9.78 -5.04 -10.42
N ILE A 132 8.96 -5.56 -9.50
CA ILE A 132 8.11 -4.78 -8.61
C ILE A 132 8.85 -4.49 -7.30
N THR A 133 8.88 -3.23 -6.88
CA THR A 133 9.41 -2.83 -5.57
C THR A 133 8.41 -3.21 -4.49
N VAL A 134 8.84 -3.97 -3.46
CA VAL A 134 7.92 -4.47 -2.41
C VAL A 134 8.17 -3.76 -1.09
N ALA A 135 7.10 -3.27 -0.49
CA ALA A 135 7.03 -2.80 0.89
C ALA A 135 6.10 -3.70 1.72
N LEU A 136 6.27 -3.69 3.04
CA LEU A 136 5.39 -4.38 3.99
C LEU A 136 4.77 -3.34 4.92
N PHE A 137 3.44 -3.36 5.07
CA PHE A 137 2.72 -2.54 6.04
C PHE A 137 2.76 -3.23 7.40
N ILE A 138 3.48 -2.66 8.35
CA ILE A 138 3.73 -3.28 9.66
C ILE A 138 3.47 -2.30 10.81
N ASP A 139 3.24 -2.84 12.00
CA ASP A 139 3.30 -2.03 13.21
C ASP A 139 4.75 -1.60 13.49
N PRO A 140 4.96 -0.45 14.18
CA PRO A 140 6.27 0.06 14.55
C PRO A 140 6.91 -0.75 15.67
N ASP A 141 7.02 -2.07 15.46
CA ASP A 141 7.63 -3.05 16.37
C ASP A 141 9.01 -3.45 15.84
N PRO A 142 10.08 -3.30 16.63
CA PRO A 142 11.43 -3.70 16.24
C PRO A 142 11.54 -5.15 15.77
N GLU A 143 10.74 -6.07 16.31
CA GLU A 143 10.75 -7.48 15.90
C GLU A 143 10.08 -7.69 14.54
N GLN A 144 9.04 -6.93 14.22
CA GLN A 144 8.42 -6.92 12.88
C GLN A 144 9.37 -6.31 11.84
N ILE A 145 10.08 -5.23 12.19
CA ILE A 145 11.10 -4.62 11.33
C ILE A 145 12.24 -5.62 11.06
N ALA A 146 12.73 -6.29 12.09
CA ALA A 146 13.79 -7.29 11.94
C ALA A 146 13.35 -8.51 11.10
N ALA A 147 12.10 -8.95 11.22
CA ALA A 147 11.52 -9.99 10.39
C ALA A 147 11.41 -9.53 8.93
N SER A 148 10.96 -8.30 8.69
CA SER A 148 10.83 -7.72 7.34
C SER A 148 12.15 -7.73 6.57
N LEU A 149 13.29 -7.50 7.22
CA LEU A 149 14.61 -7.56 6.58
C LEU A 149 14.92 -8.95 5.99
N ARG A 150 14.37 -10.03 6.55
CA ARG A 150 14.62 -11.40 6.08
C ARG A 150 13.73 -11.83 4.94
N THR A 151 12.63 -11.10 4.67
CA THR A 151 11.71 -11.42 3.58
C THR A 151 12.18 -10.95 2.20
N GLY A 152 13.20 -10.08 2.14
CA GLY A 152 13.64 -9.46 0.89
C GLY A 152 12.82 -8.24 0.45
N ALA A 153 11.86 -7.80 1.26
CA ALA A 153 11.21 -6.51 1.06
C ALA A 153 12.25 -5.37 1.19
N VAL A 154 12.13 -4.34 0.36
CA VAL A 154 13.09 -3.24 0.31
C VAL A 154 12.68 -2.03 1.14
N ALA A 155 11.43 -2.00 1.60
CA ALA A 155 10.87 -0.93 2.43
C ALA A 155 9.84 -1.48 3.41
N VAL A 156 9.53 -0.69 4.43
CA VAL A 156 8.38 -0.89 5.30
C VAL A 156 7.54 0.38 5.32
N GLU A 157 6.23 0.21 5.42
CA GLU A 157 5.27 1.25 5.72
C GLU A 157 4.82 1.06 7.16
N LEU A 158 4.95 2.10 7.99
CA LEU A 158 4.62 2.00 9.41
C LEU A 158 3.18 2.41 9.68
N HIS A 159 2.44 1.54 10.36
CA HIS A 159 1.11 1.85 10.87
C HIS A 159 1.20 2.90 11.97
N THR A 160 0.58 4.05 11.75
CA THR A 160 0.68 5.20 12.66
C THR A 160 -0.55 5.39 13.55
N GLY A 161 -1.47 4.41 13.62
CA GLY A 161 -2.70 4.50 14.41
C GLY A 161 -2.43 4.79 15.89
N ALA A 162 -1.54 4.02 16.51
CA ALA A 162 -1.17 4.22 17.90
C ALA A 162 -0.57 5.62 18.18
N TYR A 163 0.17 6.18 17.21
CA TYR A 163 0.68 7.55 17.29
C TYR A 163 -0.47 8.57 17.19
N ALA A 164 -1.41 8.39 16.28
CA ALA A 164 -2.53 9.30 16.06
C ALA A 164 -3.51 9.32 17.25
N GLU A 165 -3.67 8.19 17.94
CA GLU A 165 -4.55 8.04 19.08
C GLU A 165 -3.88 8.39 20.42
N ALA A 166 -2.58 8.65 20.41
CA ALA A 166 -1.82 8.95 21.62
C ALA A 166 -2.31 10.24 22.28
N THR A 167 -2.76 10.11 23.53
CA THR A 167 -3.24 11.24 24.34
C THR A 167 -2.16 11.86 25.22
N THR A 168 -0.97 11.27 25.28
CA THR A 168 0.16 11.74 26.09
C THR A 168 1.44 11.81 25.28
N PRO A 169 2.35 12.80 25.56
CA PRO A 169 3.62 12.94 24.83
C PRO A 169 4.53 11.71 24.86
N LYS A 170 4.41 10.86 25.88
CA LYS A 170 5.21 9.62 26.00
C LYS A 170 4.85 8.55 24.95
N LEU A 171 3.63 8.57 24.44
CA LEU A 171 3.17 7.65 23.38
C LEU A 171 3.50 8.17 21.98
N CYS A 172 3.81 9.47 21.84
CA CYS A 172 4.19 10.08 20.58
C CYS A 172 5.69 9.90 20.24
N VAL A 173 6.49 9.34 21.15
CA VAL A 173 7.92 9.09 20.93
C VAL A 173 8.08 7.59 20.76
N CYS A 174 8.37 7.16 19.53
CA CYS A 174 8.86 5.80 19.29
C CYS A 174 10.20 5.64 20.01
N ASN A 175 10.26 4.75 20.99
CA ASN A 175 11.51 4.33 21.61
C ASN A 175 12.36 3.52 20.61
#